data_c1a7484c9314f2f33e78e5fc9b15e074
#
_entry.id   c1a7484c9314f2f33e78e5fc9b15e074
#
_cell.length_a   1.000
_cell.length_b   1.000
_cell.length_c   1.000
_cell.angle_alpha   90.00
_cell.angle_beta   90.00
_cell.angle_gamma   90.00
#
_symmetry.space_group_name_H-M   'P 1'
#
loop_
_entity.id
_entity.type
_entity.pdbx_description
1 polymer ?
#
loop_
_entity_poly.entity_id
_entity_poly.type
_entity_poly.pdbx_seq_one_letter_code
_entity_poly.pdbx_strand_id
1 'polypeptide(L)'
;MARKSDMLILMALCALVAACAASIPSVSTLAREPQPTQTAVAPADSYIIGPGDLLAVDVWKEQELSKQVSVRLDGKISLPLVNEVDAAGLTCGELRNQLTEKYQSFVSSPVVSVTVIESRSKKIYVSGKVAKPNEYPLQKNMTVAQAISLAGGLTEWADSSDIKLIRKMKGVQKTFRVNYDAIVSGKDLSQNVLLEPDDTIFVP
;
A
#
# COMPACT_ATOMS: atom_id res chain seq x y z
N MET A 1 47.49 34.85 -64.15
CA MET A 1 46.08 34.75 -64.65
C MET A 1 45.49 33.42 -64.28
N ALA A 2 45.27 33.18 -62.97
CA ALA A 2 44.65 31.99 -62.50
C ALA A 2 44.02 32.28 -61.13
N ARG A 3 42.86 32.94 -61.08
CA ARG A 3 42.21 33.28 -59.81
C ARG A 3 40.73 33.60 -59.92
N LYS A 4 40.12 33.39 -61.09
CA LYS A 4 38.66 33.63 -61.26
C LYS A 4 37.86 32.39 -61.46
N SER A 5 38.46 31.20 -61.71
CA SER A 5 37.80 29.97 -61.96
C SER A 5 37.44 29.23 -60.64
N ASP A 6 38.26 29.42 -59.58
CA ASP A 6 38.04 28.69 -58.33
C ASP A 6 36.88 29.28 -57.46
N MET A 7 36.63 30.61 -57.70
CA MET A 7 35.53 31.27 -56.93
C MET A 7 34.09 30.91 -57.47
N LEU A 8 34.06 30.55 -58.79
CA LEU A 8 32.80 30.15 -59.40
C LEU A 8 32.40 28.68 -59.07
N ILE A 9 33.40 27.82 -58.82
CA ILE A 9 33.17 26.45 -58.40
C ILE A 9 32.72 26.39 -56.94
N LEU A 10 33.20 27.26 -56.09
CA LEU A 10 32.82 27.30 -54.68
C LEU A 10 31.41 27.84 -54.46
N MET A 11 30.92 28.74 -55.37
CA MET A 11 29.53 29.22 -55.29
C MET A 11 28.51 28.20 -55.84
N ALA A 12 28.95 27.33 -56.80
CA ALA A 12 28.06 26.29 -57.31
C ALA A 12 27.86 25.12 -56.33
N LEU A 13 28.83 24.88 -55.41
CA LEU A 13 28.76 23.82 -54.43
C LEU A 13 27.89 24.21 -53.24
N CYS A 14 27.71 25.48 -52.93
CA CYS A 14 26.85 25.96 -51.87
C CYS A 14 25.35 25.95 -52.19
N ALA A 15 25.01 25.94 -53.52
CA ALA A 15 23.60 25.96 -53.92
C ALA A 15 22.93 24.57 -53.92
N LEU A 16 23.71 23.48 -53.78
CA LEU A 16 23.17 22.11 -53.84
C LEU A 16 22.86 21.52 -52.47
N VAL A 17 23.18 22.19 -51.36
CA VAL A 17 22.92 21.71 -49.98
C VAL A 17 21.64 22.30 -49.41
N ALA A 18 20.98 23.24 -50.07
CA ALA A 18 19.78 23.92 -49.59
C ALA A 18 18.45 23.24 -49.99
N ALA A 19 18.47 22.08 -50.68
CA ALA A 19 17.26 21.43 -51.19
C ALA A 19 16.83 20.12 -50.47
N CYS A 20 17.44 19.80 -49.32
CA CYS A 20 17.14 18.59 -48.57
C CYS A 20 16.50 18.84 -47.20
N ALA A 21 15.91 20.03 -46.99
CA ALA A 21 15.15 20.38 -45.79
C ALA A 21 13.65 20.38 -46.10
N ALA A 22 13.15 19.23 -46.55
CA ALA A 22 11.71 19.05 -46.72
C ALA A 22 11.29 17.72 -46.13
N SER A 23 10.34 17.82 -45.17
CA SER A 23 9.50 16.74 -44.66
C SER A 23 10.11 15.91 -43.54
N ILE A 24 10.32 16.54 -42.36
CA ILE A 24 10.06 15.78 -41.10
C ILE A 24 8.56 15.74 -40.97
N PRO A 25 7.90 14.56 -41.03
CA PRO A 25 6.50 14.46 -40.69
C PRO A 25 6.36 14.92 -39.24
N SER A 26 5.55 15.93 -39.01
CA SER A 26 5.11 16.36 -37.69
C SER A 26 4.69 15.13 -36.92
N VAL A 27 5.49 14.72 -35.94
CA VAL A 27 5.07 13.74 -34.94
C VAL A 27 3.81 14.30 -34.33
N SER A 28 2.68 13.71 -34.73
CA SER A 28 1.37 14.00 -34.19
C SER A 28 1.53 14.09 -32.68
N THR A 29 1.19 15.23 -32.13
CA THR A 29 0.99 15.48 -30.72
C THR A 29 0.24 14.24 -30.16
N LEU A 30 0.97 13.32 -29.54
CA LEU A 30 0.37 12.33 -28.67
C LEU A 30 -0.46 13.14 -27.70
N ALA A 31 -1.78 13.03 -27.86
CA ALA A 31 -2.72 13.59 -26.93
C ALA A 31 -2.19 13.20 -25.54
N ARG A 32 -1.79 14.20 -24.77
CA ARG A 32 -1.41 14.04 -23.38
C ARG A 32 -2.58 13.37 -22.71
N GLU A 33 -2.46 12.05 -22.48
CA GLU A 33 -3.42 11.35 -21.68
C GLU A 33 -3.63 12.18 -20.41
N PRO A 34 -4.88 12.40 -19.98
CA PRO A 34 -5.12 13.09 -18.74
C PRO A 34 -4.31 12.33 -17.68
N GLN A 35 -3.28 12.98 -17.14
CA GLN A 35 -2.55 12.44 -16.00
C GLN A 35 -3.62 12.03 -14.99
N PRO A 36 -3.60 10.79 -14.50
CA PRO A 36 -4.51 10.41 -13.45
C PRO A 36 -4.36 11.47 -12.37
N THR A 37 -5.44 12.20 -12.13
CA THR A 37 -5.57 13.14 -11.02
C THR A 37 -4.95 12.44 -9.84
N GLN A 38 -3.88 12.98 -9.28
CA GLN A 38 -3.28 12.45 -8.06
C GLN A 38 -4.44 12.32 -7.08
N THR A 39 -4.95 11.10 -7.00
CA THR A 39 -5.93 10.73 -5.98
C THR A 39 -5.27 11.16 -4.70
N ALA A 40 -5.86 12.13 -4.02
CA ALA A 40 -5.37 12.63 -2.76
C ALA A 40 -4.95 11.41 -1.95
N VAL A 41 -3.65 11.33 -1.64
CA VAL A 41 -3.12 10.32 -0.73
C VAL A 41 -4.02 10.43 0.48
N ALA A 42 -4.84 9.42 0.70
CA ALA A 42 -5.66 9.34 1.90
C ALA A 42 -4.71 9.64 3.06
N PRO A 43 -5.03 10.58 3.93
CA PRO A 43 -4.11 11.00 4.97
C PRO A 43 -3.58 9.76 5.68
N ALA A 44 -2.29 9.78 6.04
CA ALA A 44 -1.61 8.68 6.75
C ALA A 44 -2.35 8.24 8.03
N ASP A 45 -3.35 8.99 8.44
CA ASP A 45 -4.24 8.78 9.58
C ASP A 45 -5.40 7.79 9.34
N SER A 46 -5.45 7.08 8.23
CA SER A 46 -6.54 6.12 7.98
C SER A 46 -6.34 4.76 8.68
N TYR A 47 -5.14 4.49 9.22
CA TYR A 47 -4.87 3.27 9.96
C TYR A 47 -5.37 3.41 11.39
N ILE A 48 -6.23 2.51 11.80
CA ILE A 48 -6.70 2.39 13.19
C ILE A 48 -5.82 1.37 13.92
N ILE A 49 -5.14 1.83 14.94
CA ILE A 49 -4.27 1.02 15.80
C ILE A 49 -5.09 -0.06 16.50
N GLY A 50 -4.57 -1.27 16.54
CA GLY A 50 -5.22 -2.40 17.22
C GLY A 50 -4.29 -3.13 18.18
N PRO A 51 -4.84 -4.01 19.03
CA PRO A 51 -4.06 -4.84 19.94
C PRO A 51 -3.06 -5.72 19.18
N GLY A 52 -1.83 -5.78 19.66
CA GLY A 52 -0.73 -6.52 19.03
C GLY A 52 0.15 -5.71 18.10
N ASP A 53 -0.28 -4.54 17.63
CA ASP A 53 0.52 -3.68 16.77
C ASP A 53 1.80 -3.23 17.48
N LEU A 54 2.89 -3.12 16.70
CA LEU A 54 4.16 -2.58 17.17
C LEU A 54 4.29 -1.13 16.71
N LEU A 55 4.40 -0.22 17.65
CA LEU A 55 4.52 1.22 17.44
C LEU A 55 5.92 1.70 17.80
N ALA A 56 6.48 2.64 17.03
CA ALA A 56 7.55 3.52 17.46
C ALA A 56 6.95 4.84 17.92
N VAL A 57 7.25 5.23 19.15
CA VAL A 57 6.95 6.53 19.73
C VAL A 57 8.26 7.24 19.94
N ASP A 58 8.50 8.32 19.20
CA ASP A 58 9.71 9.11 19.26
C ASP A 58 9.40 10.51 19.80
N VAL A 59 10.16 10.94 20.80
CA VAL A 59 10.09 12.28 21.37
C VAL A 59 11.37 13.02 21.00
N TRP A 60 11.23 14.09 20.22
CA TRP A 60 12.37 14.84 19.69
C TRP A 60 13.29 15.35 20.80
N LYS A 61 14.60 15.08 20.67
CA LYS A 61 15.67 15.38 21.63
C LYS A 61 15.58 14.63 22.97
N GLU A 62 14.60 13.76 23.17
CA GLU A 62 14.41 12.99 24.41
C GLU A 62 14.51 11.50 24.09
N GLN A 63 15.76 11.00 23.95
CA GLN A 63 16.01 9.62 23.54
C GLN A 63 15.55 8.59 24.59
N GLU A 64 15.58 8.98 25.88
CA GLU A 64 15.12 8.12 26.96
C GLU A 64 13.60 7.91 26.98
N LEU A 65 12.84 8.85 26.39
CA LEU A 65 11.40 8.76 26.25
C LEU A 65 10.96 8.07 24.95
N SER A 66 11.89 7.96 23.98
CA SER A 66 11.62 7.31 22.68
C SER A 66 11.70 5.80 22.83
N LYS A 67 10.62 5.09 22.49
CA LYS A 67 10.48 3.63 22.67
C LYS A 67 9.68 3.00 21.54
N GLN A 68 10.06 1.75 21.23
CA GLN A 68 9.20 0.83 20.52
C GLN A 68 8.33 0.09 21.54
N VAL A 69 7.03 0.11 21.34
CA VAL A 69 6.05 -0.48 22.25
C VAL A 69 5.00 -1.28 21.50
N SER A 70 4.62 -2.43 22.04
CA SER A 70 3.51 -3.21 21.53
C SER A 70 2.21 -2.77 22.20
N VAL A 71 1.15 -2.66 21.41
CA VAL A 71 -0.20 -2.43 21.94
C VAL A 71 -0.66 -3.71 22.64
N ARG A 72 -0.98 -3.60 23.91
CA ARG A 72 -1.44 -4.72 24.74
C ARG A 72 -2.82 -5.19 24.32
N LEU A 73 -3.23 -6.36 24.80
CA LEU A 73 -4.56 -6.91 24.50
C LEU A 73 -5.71 -6.06 25.08
N ASP A 74 -5.44 -5.29 26.13
CA ASP A 74 -6.37 -4.31 26.68
C ASP A 74 -6.43 -3.00 25.89
N GLY A 75 -5.68 -2.90 24.78
CA GLY A 75 -5.64 -1.73 23.91
C GLY A 75 -4.73 -0.61 24.35
N LYS A 76 -3.95 -0.79 25.42
CA LYS A 76 -3.05 0.23 25.96
C LYS A 76 -1.60 0.04 25.57
N ILE A 77 -0.85 1.12 25.62
CA ILE A 77 0.62 1.14 25.53
C ILE A 77 1.19 1.67 26.84
N SER A 78 2.41 1.26 27.20
CA SER A 78 3.11 1.74 28.39
C SER A 78 4.38 2.51 27.98
N LEU A 79 4.46 3.76 28.38
CA LEU A 79 5.55 4.66 28.01
C LEU A 79 6.15 5.30 29.28
N PRO A 80 7.45 5.68 29.25
CA PRO A 80 8.08 6.39 30.35
C PRO A 80 7.33 7.68 30.69
N LEU A 81 7.26 8.03 31.98
CA LEU A 81 6.62 9.21 32.57
C LEU A 81 5.10 9.25 32.45
N VAL A 82 4.54 8.94 31.28
CA VAL A 82 3.09 8.99 31.02
C VAL A 82 2.35 7.69 31.36
N ASN A 83 3.10 6.64 31.71
CA ASN A 83 2.58 5.33 32.09
C ASN A 83 1.67 4.69 31.04
N GLU A 84 0.44 4.33 31.40
CA GLU A 84 -0.52 3.69 30.52
C GLU A 84 -1.33 4.71 29.71
N VAL A 85 -1.42 4.47 28.39
CA VAL A 85 -2.15 5.32 27.45
C VAL A 85 -2.98 4.44 26.54
N ASP A 86 -4.26 4.78 26.34
CA ASP A 86 -5.12 4.10 25.40
C ASP A 86 -4.65 4.38 23.96
N ALA A 87 -4.41 3.32 23.19
CA ALA A 87 -3.88 3.42 21.83
C ALA A 87 -4.81 2.73 20.82
N ALA A 88 -5.44 1.62 21.21
CA ALA A 88 -6.34 0.90 20.32
C ALA A 88 -7.59 1.72 19.99
N GLY A 89 -8.00 1.67 18.71
CA GLY A 89 -9.13 2.45 18.20
C GLY A 89 -8.78 3.87 17.77
N LEU A 90 -7.56 4.34 18.05
CA LEU A 90 -7.06 5.64 17.62
C LEU A 90 -6.27 5.53 16.31
N THR A 91 -6.19 6.64 15.59
CA THR A 91 -5.21 6.83 14.52
C THR A 91 -3.84 7.22 15.09
N CYS A 92 -2.77 7.09 14.30
CA CYS A 92 -1.45 7.58 14.72
C CYS A 92 -1.45 9.09 15.04
N GLY A 93 -2.26 9.87 14.32
CA GLY A 93 -2.40 11.31 14.55
C GLY A 93 -3.07 11.63 15.87
N GLU A 94 -4.15 10.94 16.20
CA GLU A 94 -4.86 11.10 17.48
C GLU A 94 -3.98 10.67 18.66
N LEU A 95 -3.31 9.52 18.56
CA LEU A 95 -2.39 9.05 19.60
C LEU A 95 -1.23 10.02 19.79
N ARG A 96 -0.65 10.55 18.71
CA ARG A 96 0.41 11.58 18.77
C ARG A 96 -0.06 12.81 19.55
N ASN A 97 -1.26 13.32 19.24
CA ASN A 97 -1.80 14.51 19.92
C ASN A 97 -2.01 14.25 21.41
N GLN A 98 -2.58 13.09 21.77
CA GLN A 98 -2.79 12.67 23.15
C GLN A 98 -1.45 12.54 23.91
N LEU A 99 -0.43 11.94 23.30
CA LEU A 99 0.90 11.81 23.89
C LEU A 99 1.60 13.18 24.05
N THR A 100 1.47 14.06 23.06
CA THR A 100 2.03 15.41 23.14
C THR A 100 1.45 16.15 24.34
N GLU A 101 0.14 16.11 24.55
CA GLU A 101 -0.52 16.74 25.68
C GLU A 101 -0.02 16.16 27.02
N LYS A 102 0.06 14.85 27.14
CA LYS A 102 0.55 14.19 28.37
C LYS A 102 2.02 14.54 28.67
N TYR A 103 2.89 14.57 27.66
CA TYR A 103 4.30 14.89 27.83
C TYR A 103 4.56 16.37 28.17
N GLN A 104 3.64 17.30 27.88
CA GLN A 104 3.77 18.72 28.26
C GLN A 104 3.97 18.95 29.76
N SER A 105 3.51 18.01 30.60
CA SER A 105 3.72 18.06 32.06
C SER A 105 5.16 17.77 32.47
N PHE A 106 5.97 17.19 31.59
CA PHE A 106 7.33 16.72 31.91
C PHE A 106 8.41 17.37 31.02
N VAL A 107 8.04 17.76 29.80
CA VAL A 107 8.96 18.30 28.79
C VAL A 107 8.41 19.61 28.24
N SER A 108 9.25 20.62 28.14
CA SER A 108 8.88 21.90 27.52
C SER A 108 8.74 21.72 26.00
N SER A 109 7.53 21.98 25.46
CA SER A 109 7.23 21.91 24.03
C SER A 109 7.61 20.56 23.38
N PRO A 110 7.06 19.43 23.84
CA PRO A 110 7.41 18.13 23.31
C PRO A 110 6.92 17.97 21.86
N VAL A 111 7.80 17.47 20.98
CA VAL A 111 7.45 17.09 19.60
C VAL A 111 7.45 15.58 19.55
N VAL A 112 6.25 15.00 19.45
CA VAL A 112 6.05 13.54 19.45
C VAL A 112 5.78 13.05 18.03
N SER A 113 6.37 11.92 17.64
CA SER A 113 6.05 11.17 16.43
C SER A 113 5.57 9.78 16.81
N VAL A 114 4.54 9.30 16.12
CA VAL A 114 4.02 7.94 16.28
C VAL A 114 3.98 7.27 14.92
N THR A 115 4.66 6.13 14.81
CA THR A 115 4.75 5.35 13.58
C THR A 115 4.40 3.89 13.85
N VAL A 116 3.58 3.27 13.00
CA VAL A 116 3.34 1.82 13.03
C VAL A 116 4.52 1.12 12.36
N ILE A 117 5.27 0.32 13.13
CA ILE A 117 6.36 -0.50 12.59
C ILE A 117 5.80 -1.79 12.00
N GLU A 118 4.93 -2.46 12.75
CA GLU A 118 4.29 -3.69 12.32
C GLU A 118 2.79 -3.68 12.64
N SER A 119 1.98 -3.90 11.61
CA SER A 119 0.53 -4.08 11.75
C SER A 119 0.22 -5.55 12.03
N ARG A 120 0.16 -5.92 13.29
CA ARG A 120 -0.15 -7.30 13.74
C ARG A 120 -1.62 -7.48 14.08
N SER A 121 -2.36 -6.40 14.26
CA SER A 121 -3.79 -6.41 14.56
C SER A 121 -4.65 -6.68 13.33
N LYS A 122 -4.12 -6.43 12.13
CA LYS A 122 -4.84 -6.62 10.87
C LYS A 122 -4.28 -7.83 10.14
N LYS A 123 -4.94 -8.98 10.26
CA LYS A 123 -4.53 -10.23 9.61
C LYS A 123 -5.71 -10.99 9.05
N ILE A 124 -5.42 -11.90 8.14
CA ILE A 124 -6.34 -12.87 7.55
C ILE A 124 -5.77 -14.26 7.73
N TYR A 125 -6.63 -15.25 7.64
CA TYR A 125 -6.25 -16.65 7.75
C TYR A 125 -6.52 -17.34 6.42
N VAL A 126 -5.53 -18.08 5.92
CA VAL A 126 -5.69 -18.92 4.72
C VAL A 126 -5.43 -20.36 5.11
N SER A 127 -6.39 -21.24 4.86
CA SER A 127 -6.35 -22.63 5.26
C SER A 127 -6.90 -23.57 4.18
N GLY A 128 -6.67 -24.87 4.35
CA GLY A 128 -7.08 -25.90 3.39
C GLY A 128 -6.02 -26.16 2.32
N LYS A 129 -6.46 -26.43 1.09
CA LYS A 129 -5.61 -26.88 -0.01
C LYS A 129 -4.90 -25.73 -0.74
N VAL A 130 -4.09 -24.98 0.00
CA VAL A 130 -3.13 -23.97 -0.54
C VAL A 130 -1.71 -24.44 -0.28
N ALA A 131 -0.74 -23.89 -0.98
CA ALA A 131 0.67 -24.31 -0.86
C ALA A 131 1.24 -24.00 0.54
N LYS A 132 0.83 -22.89 1.16
CA LYS A 132 1.31 -22.44 2.48
C LYS A 132 0.14 -21.95 3.33
N PRO A 133 -0.61 -22.85 4.00
CA PRO A 133 -1.65 -22.44 4.94
C PRO A 133 -1.02 -21.70 6.12
N ASN A 134 -1.48 -20.47 6.38
CA ASN A 134 -0.96 -19.64 7.48
C ASN A 134 -1.87 -18.43 7.74
N GLU A 135 -1.52 -17.65 8.76
CA GLU A 135 -2.00 -16.27 8.90
C GLU A 135 -1.12 -15.32 8.06
N TYR A 136 -1.76 -14.31 7.47
CA TYR A 136 -1.10 -13.31 6.62
C TYR A 136 -1.50 -11.90 7.04
N PRO A 137 -0.58 -10.93 7.03
CA PRO A 137 -0.93 -9.55 7.29
C PRO A 137 -1.86 -9.02 6.20
N LEU A 138 -2.93 -8.37 6.60
CA LEU A 138 -3.90 -7.75 5.68
C LEU A 138 -3.31 -6.44 5.14
N GLN A 139 -3.07 -6.40 3.84
CA GLN A 139 -2.65 -5.18 3.13
C GLN A 139 -3.86 -4.35 2.72
N LYS A 140 -3.64 -3.06 2.47
CA LYS A 140 -4.70 -2.16 2.00
C LYS A 140 -5.30 -2.67 0.68
N ASN A 141 -6.62 -2.77 0.63
CA ASN A 141 -7.37 -3.25 -0.54
C ASN A 141 -7.01 -4.67 -1.02
N MET A 142 -6.54 -5.52 -0.10
CA MET A 142 -6.24 -6.92 -0.43
C MET A 142 -7.51 -7.69 -0.83
N THR A 143 -7.42 -8.47 -1.90
CA THR A 143 -8.50 -9.30 -2.41
C THR A 143 -8.26 -10.78 -2.12
N VAL A 144 -9.31 -11.62 -2.29
CA VAL A 144 -9.19 -13.08 -2.14
C VAL A 144 -8.12 -13.66 -3.05
N ALA A 145 -8.05 -13.24 -4.32
CA ALA A 145 -7.05 -13.74 -5.25
C ALA A 145 -5.62 -13.39 -4.84
N GLN A 146 -5.40 -12.18 -4.30
CA GLN A 146 -4.10 -11.76 -3.78
C GLN A 146 -3.69 -12.57 -2.55
N ALA A 147 -4.63 -12.84 -1.63
CA ALA A 147 -4.36 -13.65 -0.45
C ALA A 147 -3.97 -15.09 -0.82
N ILE A 148 -4.68 -15.70 -1.78
CA ILE A 148 -4.34 -17.03 -2.30
C ILE A 148 -2.94 -17.02 -2.93
N SER A 149 -2.61 -15.97 -3.70
CA SER A 149 -1.27 -15.81 -4.31
C SER A 149 -0.17 -15.70 -3.26
N LEU A 150 -0.41 -14.95 -2.15
CA LEU A 150 0.53 -14.89 -1.00
C LEU A 150 0.70 -16.25 -0.32
N ALA A 151 -0.36 -17.05 -0.26
CA ALA A 151 -0.33 -18.43 0.25
C ALA A 151 0.37 -19.41 -0.70
N GLY A 152 0.95 -18.93 -1.81
CA GLY A 152 1.67 -19.73 -2.79
C GLY A 152 0.78 -20.41 -3.82
N GLY A 153 -0.49 -19.99 -3.92
CA GLY A 153 -1.48 -20.55 -4.84
C GLY A 153 -2.22 -21.77 -4.31
N LEU A 154 -3.11 -22.29 -5.15
CA LEU A 154 -3.88 -23.50 -4.88
C LEU A 154 -3.03 -24.75 -5.13
N THR A 155 -3.28 -25.81 -4.37
CA THR A 155 -2.67 -27.12 -4.66
C THR A 155 -3.42 -27.83 -5.79
N GLU A 156 -2.82 -28.88 -6.35
CA GLU A 156 -3.39 -29.68 -7.45
C GLU A 156 -4.78 -30.27 -7.13
N TRP A 157 -5.05 -30.53 -5.85
CA TRP A 157 -6.29 -31.17 -5.38
C TRP A 157 -7.30 -30.16 -4.80
N ALA A 158 -7.08 -28.87 -5.01
CA ALA A 158 -7.98 -27.84 -4.51
C ALA A 158 -9.22 -27.70 -5.38
N ASP A 159 -10.39 -27.53 -4.75
CA ASP A 159 -11.60 -27.12 -5.46
C ASP A 159 -11.62 -25.59 -5.60
N SER A 160 -11.10 -25.12 -6.73
CA SER A 160 -11.03 -23.69 -7.05
C SER A 160 -12.40 -23.04 -7.27
N SER A 161 -13.44 -23.84 -7.48
CA SER A 161 -14.80 -23.36 -7.71
C SER A 161 -15.63 -23.16 -6.46
N ASP A 162 -15.20 -23.70 -5.29
CA ASP A 162 -15.93 -23.68 -4.03
C ASP A 162 -15.14 -23.16 -2.83
N ILE A 163 -14.29 -22.16 -3.04
CA ILE A 163 -13.56 -21.50 -1.96
C ILE A 163 -14.53 -20.79 -1.04
N LYS A 164 -14.33 -20.92 0.28
CA LYS A 164 -15.18 -20.33 1.29
C LYS A 164 -14.47 -19.17 1.98
N LEU A 165 -15.04 -17.98 1.87
CA LEU A 165 -14.66 -16.81 2.66
C LEU A 165 -15.58 -16.73 3.88
N ILE A 166 -15.01 -16.90 5.06
CA ILE A 166 -15.73 -16.84 6.34
C ILE A 166 -15.41 -15.48 6.97
N ARG A 167 -16.42 -14.66 7.17
CA ARG A 167 -16.33 -13.32 7.75
C ARG A 167 -17.23 -13.17 8.96
N LYS A 168 -16.72 -12.53 10.00
CA LYS A 168 -17.51 -12.22 11.19
C LYS A 168 -18.16 -10.84 11.03
N MET A 169 -19.47 -10.81 10.88
CA MET A 169 -20.26 -9.58 10.74
C MET A 169 -21.20 -9.42 11.94
N LYS A 170 -21.04 -8.35 12.72
CA LYS A 170 -21.87 -8.05 13.90
C LYS A 170 -22.01 -9.25 14.87
N GLY A 171 -20.90 -9.96 15.11
CA GLY A 171 -20.85 -11.12 16.01
C GLY A 171 -21.30 -12.45 15.40
N VAL A 172 -21.89 -12.46 14.19
CA VAL A 172 -22.31 -13.66 13.47
C VAL A 172 -21.32 -13.98 12.36
N GLN A 173 -20.93 -15.26 12.26
CA GLN A 173 -20.11 -15.72 11.14
C GLN A 173 -20.99 -15.93 9.90
N LYS A 174 -20.55 -15.35 8.78
CA LYS A 174 -21.17 -15.58 7.47
C LYS A 174 -20.13 -16.20 6.52
N THR A 175 -20.60 -17.16 5.72
CA THR A 175 -19.78 -17.80 4.70
C THR A 175 -20.21 -17.32 3.33
N PHE A 176 -19.25 -16.86 2.54
CA PHE A 176 -19.43 -16.49 1.15
C PHE A 176 -18.69 -17.50 0.29
N ARG A 177 -19.33 -17.96 -0.77
CA ARG A 177 -18.69 -18.83 -1.76
C ARG A 177 -17.98 -17.96 -2.80
N VAL A 178 -16.74 -18.31 -3.12
CA VAL A 178 -15.89 -17.61 -4.10
C VAL A 178 -15.44 -18.62 -5.14
N ASN A 179 -15.74 -18.35 -6.40
CA ASN A 179 -15.26 -19.13 -7.53
C ASN A 179 -13.96 -18.50 -8.07
N TYR A 180 -12.82 -19.09 -7.71
CA TYR A 180 -11.51 -18.61 -8.10
C TYR A 180 -11.26 -18.75 -9.61
N ASP A 181 -11.79 -19.81 -10.26
CA ASP A 181 -11.67 -20.00 -11.70
C ASP A 181 -12.37 -18.89 -12.48
N ALA A 182 -13.52 -18.43 -11.99
CA ALA A 182 -14.25 -17.33 -12.59
C ALA A 182 -13.46 -16.01 -12.50
N ILE A 183 -12.74 -15.80 -11.39
CA ILE A 183 -11.87 -14.63 -11.22
C ILE A 183 -10.68 -14.69 -12.18
N VAL A 184 -9.93 -15.81 -12.20
CA VAL A 184 -8.70 -15.96 -13.00
C VAL A 184 -9.01 -15.95 -14.51
N SER A 185 -10.14 -16.56 -14.91
CA SER A 185 -10.57 -16.55 -16.31
C SER A 185 -11.19 -15.21 -16.76
N GLY A 186 -11.41 -14.26 -15.84
CA GLY A 186 -12.05 -12.99 -16.12
C GLY A 186 -13.57 -13.07 -16.38
N LYS A 187 -14.19 -14.25 -16.17
CA LYS A 187 -15.63 -14.46 -16.39
C LYS A 187 -16.50 -13.71 -15.37
N ASP A 188 -16.05 -13.67 -14.11
CA ASP A 188 -16.77 -12.98 -13.04
C ASP A 188 -15.78 -12.39 -12.03
N LEU A 189 -15.38 -11.14 -12.27
CA LEU A 189 -14.48 -10.41 -11.37
C LEU A 189 -15.16 -9.94 -10.08
N SER A 190 -16.50 -9.97 -9.99
CA SER A 190 -17.24 -9.60 -8.79
C SER A 190 -17.00 -10.59 -7.64
N GLN A 191 -16.58 -11.80 -7.95
CA GLN A 191 -16.15 -12.82 -6.98
C GLN A 191 -14.85 -12.46 -6.25
N ASN A 192 -14.05 -11.53 -6.81
CA ASN A 192 -12.78 -11.12 -6.19
C ASN A 192 -13.01 -10.09 -5.08
N VAL A 193 -13.60 -10.55 -4.00
CA VAL A 193 -14.03 -9.75 -2.86
C VAL A 193 -12.82 -9.15 -2.13
N LEU A 194 -12.97 -7.91 -1.66
CA LEU A 194 -12.02 -7.28 -0.73
C LEU A 194 -12.10 -7.96 0.63
N LEU A 195 -10.93 -8.22 1.20
CA LEU A 195 -10.79 -8.84 2.51
C LEU A 195 -10.86 -7.80 3.63
N GLU A 196 -11.39 -8.24 4.76
CA GLU A 196 -11.46 -7.50 6.01
C GLU A 196 -10.61 -8.19 7.08
N PRO A 197 -10.21 -7.47 8.15
CA PRO A 197 -9.50 -8.11 9.28
C PRO A 197 -10.26 -9.31 9.83
N ASP A 198 -9.52 -10.36 10.21
CA ASP A 198 -10.01 -11.64 10.73
C ASP A 198 -10.81 -12.50 9.74
N ASP A 199 -10.80 -12.15 8.46
CA ASP A 199 -11.35 -13.03 7.42
C ASP A 199 -10.59 -14.35 7.36
N THR A 200 -11.33 -15.44 7.17
CA THR A 200 -10.75 -16.77 6.94
C THR A 200 -11.11 -17.26 5.55
N ILE A 201 -10.10 -17.55 4.75
CA ILE A 201 -10.24 -18.20 3.44
C ILE A 201 -9.99 -19.70 3.64
N PHE A 202 -10.97 -20.52 3.34
CA PHE A 202 -10.87 -21.97 3.37
C PHE A 202 -10.98 -22.52 1.95
N VAL A 203 -9.96 -23.27 1.54
CA VAL A 203 -9.89 -23.93 0.24
C VAL A 203 -10.14 -25.43 0.44
N PRO A 204 -11.24 -25.96 -0.05
CA PRO A 204 -11.57 -27.38 0.11
C PRO A 204 -10.76 -28.28 -0.82
#